data_c6b9dd42ab765bc0d1df54e41cc79cfa
#
_entry.id   c6b9dd42ab765bc0d1df54e41cc79cfa
#
_cell.length_a   1.000
_cell.length_b   1.000
_cell.length_c   1.000
_cell.angle_alpha   90.00
_cell.angle_beta   90.00
_cell.angle_gamma   90.00
#
_symmetry.space_group_name_H-M   'P 1'
#
loop_
_entity.id
_entity.type
_entity.pdbx_description
1 polymer ?
#
loop_
_entity_poly.entity_id
_entity_poly.type
_entity_poly.pdbx_seq_one_letter_code
_entity_poly.pdbx_strand_id
1 'polypeptide(L)'
;KSTALCGALLVSGQVKKGGSDVCVLPDGDDVNFYQIIPLHKDELKYKIEHNAEALLDRFAERHMSFVIDPERRSALAPEDFTDLVMDDAQWHLDTLREKKLPVDEITAYNHLAIYLRYCIEHELMADWFCKQYAETIRAVREHPADTDLRPFLRDELHGILMHGFFGEEGTTFAEYYYDGDAPSFPSDIDNHALAYFGAEQYFSEEFDDEAYLFVPFDEDYYAAMAATITQRWDAWKRNSAERKEKEDERPNDVAVAIMQYLNCGRAGCALTYFPPMADDDPIMAAYSYAVRRSVHDGYVPVFIVPSDTLWEILTMNAEAEKGAFEDYDFDADAVAQYREKMLAQPIAEGKEFLTERLGERSVPNGLDSAEDAEDETERAPDHFIGYWDYDTQETKPLILAKIPVKNPWEVFAYLPFGGWNDCPDTAALMAVSKYWHEQHRAVPAVLTYDTLEYSMSAPVAQESALTLAKEQYAFCADIIEQGIPTVGKLAKELKNSRVWYFWWD
;
A
#
# COMPACT_ATOMS: atom_id res chain seq x y z
N LYS A 1 -17.81 7.65 -6.70
CA LYS A 1 -16.57 7.46 -5.94
C LYS A 1 -16.91 6.53 -4.79
N SER A 2 -16.71 5.26 -5.02
CA SER A 2 -16.94 4.20 -4.06
C SER A 2 -15.70 4.12 -3.20
N THR A 3 -15.66 4.84 -2.10
CA THR A 3 -14.80 4.49 -0.99
C THR A 3 -15.45 3.30 -0.31
N ALA A 4 -14.82 2.15 -0.36
CA ALA A 4 -15.19 1.00 0.44
C ALA A 4 -15.01 1.38 1.90
N LEU A 5 -16.09 1.81 2.55
CA LEU A 5 -16.19 1.97 3.99
C LEU A 5 -16.27 0.58 4.60
N CYS A 6 -15.13 -0.07 4.81
CA CYS A 6 -15.06 -1.16 5.77
C CYS A 6 -15.25 -0.57 7.15
N GLY A 7 -16.38 -0.86 7.78
CA GLY A 7 -16.71 -0.56 9.15
C GLY A 7 -16.41 0.88 9.59
N ALA A 8 -17.40 1.74 9.65
CA ALA A 8 -17.26 3.03 10.30
C ALA A 8 -18.15 3.06 11.54
N LEU A 9 -17.56 3.35 12.68
CA LEU A 9 -18.32 3.74 13.86
C LEU A 9 -18.62 5.23 13.73
N LEU A 10 -19.90 5.57 13.65
CA LEU A 10 -20.35 6.96 13.58
C LEU A 10 -20.59 7.45 15.01
N VAL A 11 -19.75 8.35 15.48
CA VAL A 11 -19.95 9.04 16.75
C VAL A 11 -20.62 10.38 16.47
N SER A 12 -21.85 10.60 16.94
CA SER A 12 -22.51 11.88 16.80
C SER A 12 -22.05 12.84 17.91
N GLY A 13 -21.57 14.01 17.51
CA GLY A 13 -21.28 15.11 18.41
C GLY A 13 -21.50 16.43 17.69
N GLN A 14 -21.78 17.52 18.43
CA GLN A 14 -21.83 18.86 17.84
C GLN A 14 -20.43 19.26 17.36
N VAL A 15 -20.12 19.03 16.08
CA VAL A 15 -18.84 19.41 15.47
C VAL A 15 -18.98 20.79 14.85
N LYS A 16 -18.19 21.75 15.32
CA LYS A 16 -17.98 23.00 14.60
C LYS A 16 -17.20 22.76 13.32
N LYS A 17 -17.71 23.32 12.20
CA LYS A 17 -17.15 23.30 10.84
C LYS A 17 -15.62 23.36 10.81
N GLY A 18 -14.95 22.35 10.21
CA GLY A 18 -13.53 22.47 9.89
C GLY A 18 -12.66 21.20 9.81
N GLY A 19 -13.22 19.98 9.84
CA GLY A 19 -12.42 18.75 9.71
C GLY A 19 -12.77 17.95 8.45
N SER A 20 -11.78 17.31 7.83
CA SER A 20 -11.89 16.61 6.53
C SER A 20 -12.69 15.31 6.58
N ASP A 21 -13.07 14.80 7.76
CA ASP A 21 -13.71 13.49 7.94
C ASP A 21 -15.11 13.59 8.57
N VAL A 22 -15.88 14.59 8.17
CA VAL A 22 -17.25 14.78 8.65
C VAL A 22 -18.25 14.34 7.59
N CYS A 23 -19.02 13.31 7.88
CA CYS A 23 -20.19 12.94 7.09
C CYS A 23 -21.42 13.70 7.59
N VAL A 24 -22.13 14.33 6.67
CA VAL A 24 -23.39 15.03 6.95
C VAL A 24 -24.52 14.10 6.52
N LEU A 25 -25.31 13.63 7.49
CA LEU A 25 -26.52 12.87 7.22
C LEU A 25 -27.73 13.75 7.57
N PRO A 26 -28.68 13.92 6.65
CA PRO A 26 -29.92 14.61 6.96
C PRO A 26 -30.81 13.73 7.87
N ASP A 27 -31.27 14.31 8.98
CA ASP A 27 -32.25 13.67 9.85
C ASP A 27 -33.43 14.66 10.02
N GLY A 28 -34.42 14.52 9.12
CA GLY A 28 -35.54 15.47 9.05
C GLY A 28 -35.08 16.89 8.64
N ASP A 29 -35.54 17.90 9.38
CA ASP A 29 -35.18 19.30 9.17
C ASP A 29 -33.85 19.70 9.88
N ASP A 30 -33.27 18.79 10.66
CA ASP A 30 -32.00 19.01 11.36
C ASP A 30 -30.81 18.38 10.61
N VAL A 31 -29.70 19.11 10.58
CA VAL A 31 -28.44 18.64 9.99
C VAL A 31 -27.52 18.17 11.12
N ASN A 32 -27.42 16.87 11.30
CA ASN A 32 -26.49 16.27 12.24
C ASN A 32 -25.13 15.99 11.58
N PHE A 33 -24.05 16.36 12.26
CA PHE A 33 -22.67 16.11 11.82
C PHE A 33 -22.15 14.87 12.53
N TYR A 34 -21.67 13.92 11.77
CA TYR A 34 -21.08 12.68 12.29
C TYR A 34 -19.59 12.65 11.95
N GLN A 35 -18.77 12.32 12.91
CA GLN A 35 -17.36 12.02 12.65
C GLN A 35 -17.24 10.54 12.30
N ILE A 36 -16.69 10.26 11.13
CA ILE A 36 -16.38 8.90 10.70
C ILE A 36 -15.01 8.56 11.26
N ILE A 37 -14.95 7.59 12.16
CA ILE A 37 -13.70 6.99 12.58
C ILE A 37 -13.51 5.75 11.70
N PRO A 38 -12.53 5.73 10.78
CA PRO A 38 -12.25 4.54 9.99
C PRO A 38 -11.70 3.47 10.92
N LEU A 39 -12.40 2.35 11.00
CA LEU A 39 -11.92 1.16 11.70
C LEU A 39 -11.38 0.20 10.64
N HIS A 40 -10.19 -0.33 10.87
CA HIS A 40 -9.62 -1.38 10.04
C HIS A 40 -10.51 -2.64 10.08
N LYS A 41 -10.51 -3.43 9.00
CA LYS A 41 -11.32 -4.65 8.87
C LYS A 41 -11.01 -5.67 9.98
N ASP A 42 -9.80 -5.64 10.50
CA ASP A 42 -9.34 -6.51 11.59
C ASP A 42 -9.77 -6.01 12.96
N GLU A 43 -10.00 -4.69 13.12
CA GLU A 43 -10.55 -4.05 14.33
C GLU A 43 -12.03 -4.38 14.56
N LEU A 44 -12.73 -4.89 13.55
CA LEU A 44 -14.11 -5.34 13.64
C LEU A 44 -14.25 -6.81 14.08
N LYS A 45 -13.16 -7.51 14.26
CA LYS A 45 -13.12 -8.92 14.68
C LYS A 45 -12.96 -9.06 16.17
N TYR A 46 -13.78 -8.41 16.93
CA TYR A 46 -13.68 -8.59 18.34
C TYR A 46 -14.70 -9.57 18.86
N LYS A 47 -14.22 -10.43 19.70
CA LYS A 47 -15.04 -11.35 20.47
C LYS A 47 -15.89 -10.59 21.45
N ILE A 48 -17.12 -10.25 21.07
CA ILE A 48 -18.14 -9.93 22.07
C ILE A 48 -18.55 -11.24 22.72
N GLU A 49 -17.76 -11.69 23.61
CA GLU A 49 -18.24 -12.75 24.48
C GLU A 49 -19.39 -12.25 25.35
N HIS A 50 -19.49 -10.93 25.61
CA HIS A 50 -20.59 -10.44 26.46
C HIS A 50 -20.94 -8.97 26.14
N ASN A 51 -22.10 -8.75 25.50
CA ASN A 51 -22.89 -7.52 25.51
C ASN A 51 -22.45 -6.32 24.66
N ALA A 52 -22.44 -6.46 23.33
CA ALA A 52 -22.40 -5.28 22.45
C ALA A 52 -23.58 -4.34 22.70
N GLU A 53 -24.76 -4.89 22.99
CA GLU A 53 -25.95 -4.09 23.31
C GLU A 53 -25.75 -3.28 24.58
N ALA A 54 -25.17 -3.85 25.64
CA ALA A 54 -24.90 -3.12 26.88
C ALA A 54 -23.78 -2.08 26.72
N LEU A 55 -22.82 -2.32 25.83
CA LEU A 55 -21.80 -1.33 25.46
C LEU A 55 -22.43 -0.16 24.71
N LEU A 56 -23.23 -0.46 23.69
CA LEU A 56 -23.97 0.53 22.92
C LEU A 56 -24.96 1.31 23.79
N ASP A 57 -25.63 0.66 24.75
CA ASP A 57 -26.52 1.30 25.70
C ASP A 57 -25.77 2.26 26.66
N ARG A 58 -24.59 1.85 27.16
CA ARG A 58 -23.74 2.73 27.98
C ARG A 58 -23.27 3.98 27.19
N PHE A 59 -23.02 3.86 25.92
CA PHE A 59 -22.66 4.98 25.07
C PHE A 59 -23.86 5.84 24.68
N ALA A 60 -25.04 5.25 24.48
CA ALA A 60 -26.30 5.95 24.18
C ALA A 60 -26.77 6.81 25.35
N GLU A 61 -26.59 6.37 26.59
CA GLU A 61 -26.96 7.11 27.81
C GLU A 61 -26.22 8.44 27.94
N ARG A 62 -25.12 8.67 27.19
CA ARG A 62 -24.29 9.88 27.28
C ARG A 62 -24.23 10.72 26.02
N HIS A 63 -25.25 10.73 25.21
CA HIS A 63 -25.31 11.51 23.97
C HIS A 63 -24.21 11.18 22.93
N MET A 64 -23.59 10.01 23.03
CA MET A 64 -22.77 9.43 21.99
C MET A 64 -23.67 8.48 21.18
N SER A 65 -24.15 8.94 20.04
CA SER A 65 -24.95 8.09 19.15
C SER A 65 -24.03 7.33 18.21
N PHE A 66 -24.04 6.01 18.29
CA PHE A 66 -23.41 5.17 17.30
C PHE A 66 -24.44 4.81 16.23
N VAL A 67 -24.24 5.26 15.02
CA VAL A 67 -25.03 4.81 13.88
C VAL A 67 -24.21 3.76 13.14
N ILE A 68 -24.56 2.49 13.34
CA ILE A 68 -24.09 1.42 12.47
C ILE A 68 -24.97 1.45 11.23
N ASP A 69 -24.36 1.49 10.06
CA ASP A 69 -25.05 1.38 8.78
C ASP A 69 -26.05 0.19 8.84
N PRO A 70 -27.36 0.43 8.71
CA PRO A 70 -28.36 -0.61 8.84
C PRO A 70 -28.19 -1.78 7.86
N GLU A 71 -27.61 -1.54 6.68
CA GLU A 71 -27.31 -2.58 5.69
C GLU A 71 -26.13 -3.46 6.12
N ARG A 72 -25.21 -2.92 6.93
CA ARG A 72 -24.06 -3.66 7.48
C ARG A 72 -24.34 -4.27 8.84
N ARG A 73 -25.28 -3.74 9.62
CA ARG A 73 -25.69 -4.29 10.92
C ARG A 73 -26.15 -5.75 10.81
N SER A 74 -26.77 -6.13 9.69
CA SER A 74 -27.19 -7.50 9.42
C SER A 74 -26.08 -8.42 8.91
N ALA A 75 -24.94 -7.86 8.51
CA ALA A 75 -23.79 -8.60 7.99
C ALA A 75 -22.65 -8.75 9.01
N LEU A 76 -22.71 -8.03 10.14
CA LEU A 76 -21.72 -8.10 11.22
C LEU A 76 -22.21 -9.10 12.27
N ALA A 77 -21.43 -10.13 12.52
CA ALA A 77 -21.68 -11.02 13.65
C ALA A 77 -21.48 -10.26 14.97
N PRO A 78 -22.19 -10.61 16.06
CA PRO A 78 -21.98 -9.99 17.38
C PRO A 78 -20.52 -10.00 17.84
N GLU A 79 -19.75 -11.02 17.44
CA GLU A 79 -18.31 -11.13 17.68
C GLU A 79 -17.48 -10.02 17.00
N ASP A 80 -18.03 -9.26 16.06
CA ASP A 80 -17.31 -8.22 15.31
C ASP A 80 -17.15 -6.90 16.08
N PHE A 81 -17.69 -6.75 17.29
CA PHE A 81 -17.69 -5.49 18.04
C PHE A 81 -16.73 -5.44 19.25
N THR A 82 -16.16 -6.55 19.68
CA THR A 82 -15.30 -6.58 20.87
C THR A 82 -13.87 -6.14 20.59
N ASP A 83 -13.41 -6.11 19.31
CA ASP A 83 -12.07 -5.59 18.96
C ASP A 83 -11.93 -4.06 19.14
N LEU A 84 -12.99 -3.40 19.59
CA LEU A 84 -12.96 -1.98 19.92
C LEU A 84 -12.50 -1.71 21.36
N VAL A 85 -12.71 -2.66 22.26
CA VAL A 85 -12.39 -2.52 23.69
C VAL A 85 -11.04 -3.15 23.95
N MET A 86 -10.08 -2.33 24.25
CA MET A 86 -8.74 -2.73 24.63
C MET A 86 -8.72 -3.24 26.09
N ASP A 87 -9.45 -2.57 26.98
CA ASP A 87 -9.57 -2.96 28.38
C ASP A 87 -10.86 -2.43 29.00
N ASP A 88 -11.44 -3.17 29.97
CA ASP A 88 -12.63 -2.77 30.73
C ASP A 88 -12.39 -3.00 32.23
N ALA A 89 -12.31 -1.90 32.98
CA ALA A 89 -12.18 -1.94 34.44
C ALA A 89 -13.26 -2.78 35.14
N GLN A 90 -14.39 -3.07 34.48
CA GLN A 90 -15.44 -3.93 35.02
C GLN A 90 -14.93 -5.35 35.30
N TRP A 91 -14.03 -5.87 34.47
CA TRP A 91 -13.42 -7.20 34.68
C TRP A 91 -12.65 -7.24 36.00
N HIS A 92 -11.90 -6.17 36.29
CA HIS A 92 -11.12 -6.04 37.53
C HIS A 92 -12.02 -5.77 38.75
N LEU A 93 -13.12 -4.99 38.57
CA LEU A 93 -14.14 -4.78 39.61
C LEU A 93 -14.87 -6.06 39.97
N ASP A 94 -15.20 -6.87 38.98
CA ASP A 94 -15.85 -8.17 39.24
C ASP A 94 -14.90 -9.11 39.99
N THR A 95 -13.63 -9.17 39.62
CA THR A 95 -12.59 -9.92 40.34
C THR A 95 -12.45 -9.45 41.80
N LEU A 96 -12.38 -8.13 42.02
CA LEU A 96 -12.32 -7.55 43.37
C LEU A 96 -13.51 -7.99 44.22
N ARG A 97 -14.71 -7.97 43.66
CA ARG A 97 -15.96 -8.31 44.39
C ARG A 97 -16.10 -9.82 44.62
N GLU A 98 -15.80 -10.64 43.62
CA GLU A 98 -15.87 -12.10 43.72
C GLU A 98 -14.88 -12.66 44.75
N LYS A 99 -13.63 -12.18 44.70
CA LYS A 99 -12.55 -12.55 45.62
C LYS A 99 -12.62 -11.82 46.95
N LYS A 100 -13.47 -10.78 47.08
CA LYS A 100 -13.62 -9.91 48.25
C LYS A 100 -12.29 -9.34 48.74
N LEU A 101 -11.48 -8.84 47.79
CA LEU A 101 -10.17 -8.31 48.08
C LEU A 101 -10.27 -7.04 48.96
N PRO A 102 -9.39 -6.84 49.96
CA PRO A 102 -9.48 -5.70 50.89
C PRO A 102 -8.84 -4.43 50.34
N VAL A 103 -9.14 -4.08 49.08
CA VAL A 103 -8.68 -2.85 48.41
C VAL A 103 -9.84 -2.03 47.91
N ASP A 104 -9.59 -0.72 47.67
CA ASP A 104 -10.62 0.18 47.19
C ASP A 104 -10.94 -0.16 45.72
N GLU A 105 -12.23 -0.09 45.32
CA GLU A 105 -12.66 -0.36 43.96
C GLU A 105 -11.97 0.56 42.92
N ILE A 106 -11.47 1.73 43.31
CA ILE A 106 -10.73 2.63 42.42
C ILE A 106 -9.41 1.99 41.91
N THR A 107 -8.87 0.98 42.62
CA THR A 107 -7.64 0.31 42.17
C THR A 107 -7.82 -0.50 40.88
N ALA A 108 -9.05 -0.90 40.56
CA ALA A 108 -9.39 -1.52 39.28
C ALA A 108 -9.02 -0.64 38.05
N TYR A 109 -8.88 0.65 38.24
CA TYR A 109 -8.55 1.61 37.18
C TYR A 109 -7.05 1.97 37.11
N ASN A 110 -6.20 1.41 38.00
CA ASN A 110 -4.81 1.84 38.14
C ASN A 110 -4.03 1.66 36.83
N HIS A 111 -4.02 0.48 36.24
CA HIS A 111 -3.24 0.19 35.05
C HIS A 111 -3.81 0.88 33.82
N LEU A 112 -5.15 1.00 33.69
CA LEU A 112 -5.76 1.81 32.63
C LEU A 112 -5.32 3.26 32.70
N ALA A 113 -5.28 3.84 33.92
CA ALA A 113 -4.86 5.21 34.17
C ALA A 113 -3.38 5.44 33.83
N ILE A 114 -2.52 4.47 34.16
CA ILE A 114 -1.09 4.49 33.81
C ILE A 114 -0.91 4.55 32.30
N TYR A 115 -1.56 3.63 31.57
CA TYR A 115 -1.44 3.56 30.12
C TYR A 115 -2.00 4.80 29.43
N LEU A 116 -3.20 5.25 29.83
CA LEU A 116 -3.83 6.44 29.30
C LEU A 116 -2.97 7.71 29.53
N ARG A 117 -2.43 7.87 30.76
CA ARG A 117 -1.54 8.99 31.08
C ARG A 117 -0.30 8.99 30.19
N TYR A 118 0.35 7.84 30.03
CA TYR A 118 1.49 7.68 29.14
C TYR A 118 1.15 8.12 27.72
N CYS A 119 0.05 7.64 27.16
CA CYS A 119 -0.36 7.98 25.82
C CYS A 119 -0.70 9.49 25.66
N ILE A 120 -1.27 10.13 26.67
CA ILE A 120 -1.51 11.59 26.67
C ILE A 120 -0.19 12.37 26.69
N GLU A 121 0.75 11.99 27.55
CA GLU A 121 2.06 12.65 27.68
C GLU A 121 2.92 12.51 26.42
N HIS A 122 2.75 11.40 25.67
CA HIS A 122 3.50 11.09 24.46
C HIS A 122 2.76 11.41 23.15
N GLU A 123 1.63 12.15 23.23
CA GLU A 123 0.85 12.60 22.07
C GLU A 123 0.28 11.47 21.20
N LEU A 124 0.00 10.32 21.79
CA LEU A 124 -0.52 9.13 21.10
C LEU A 124 -2.05 9.09 20.98
N MET A 125 -2.75 10.11 21.48
CA MET A 125 -4.21 10.18 21.47
C MET A 125 -4.74 10.69 20.12
N ALA A 126 -5.92 10.20 19.73
CA ALA A 126 -6.61 10.69 18.55
C ALA A 126 -6.99 12.19 18.68
N ASP A 127 -6.97 12.90 17.56
CA ASP A 127 -7.32 14.32 17.48
C ASP A 127 -8.70 14.64 18.06
N TRP A 128 -9.69 13.80 17.81
CA TRP A 128 -11.04 13.98 18.32
C TRP A 128 -11.09 13.85 19.85
N PHE A 129 -10.35 12.87 20.41
CA PHE A 129 -10.25 12.66 21.85
C PHE A 129 -9.60 13.88 22.53
N CYS A 130 -8.51 14.36 21.96
CA CYS A 130 -7.84 15.58 22.44
C CYS A 130 -8.76 16.81 22.42
N LYS A 131 -9.64 16.93 21.42
CA LYS A 131 -10.60 18.03 21.32
C LYS A 131 -11.75 17.88 22.30
N GLN A 132 -12.28 16.69 22.47
CA GLN A 132 -13.40 16.40 23.37
C GLN A 132 -13.02 16.58 24.84
N TYR A 133 -11.86 16.08 25.21
CA TYR A 133 -11.37 16.07 26.61
C TYR A 133 -10.21 17.05 26.82
N ALA A 134 -10.27 18.21 26.13
CA ALA A 134 -9.18 19.18 26.09
C ALA A 134 -8.73 19.68 27.48
N GLU A 135 -9.65 19.77 28.45
CA GLU A 135 -9.32 20.21 29.81
C GLU A 135 -8.52 19.14 30.56
N THR A 136 -8.93 17.89 30.47
CA THR A 136 -8.23 16.75 31.08
C THR A 136 -6.85 16.57 30.44
N ILE A 137 -6.77 16.61 29.10
CA ILE A 137 -5.50 16.51 28.36
C ILE A 137 -4.53 17.62 28.80
N ARG A 138 -5.02 18.85 28.93
CA ARG A 138 -4.20 19.98 29.39
C ARG A 138 -3.75 19.78 30.84
N ALA A 139 -4.64 19.34 31.72
CA ALA A 139 -4.30 19.09 33.13
C ALA A 139 -3.19 18.05 33.27
N VAL A 140 -3.29 16.94 32.53
CA VAL A 140 -2.23 15.88 32.50
C VAL A 140 -0.91 16.44 32.00
N ARG A 141 -0.91 17.28 30.93
CA ARG A 141 0.33 17.81 30.34
C ARG A 141 0.99 18.89 31.21
N GLU A 142 0.20 19.74 31.88
CA GLU A 142 0.70 20.84 32.70
C GLU A 142 1.01 20.41 34.15
N HIS A 143 0.22 19.49 34.68
CA HIS A 143 0.28 19.06 36.10
C HIS A 143 0.12 17.51 36.21
N PRO A 144 0.99 16.74 35.60
CA PRO A 144 0.82 15.28 35.50
C PRO A 144 0.75 14.60 36.88
N ALA A 145 1.59 15.00 37.83
CA ALA A 145 1.62 14.40 39.17
C ALA A 145 0.39 14.72 40.02
N ASP A 146 -0.30 15.83 39.72
CA ASP A 146 -1.50 16.27 40.48
C ASP A 146 -2.80 15.78 39.80
N THR A 147 -2.73 15.14 38.63
CA THR A 147 -3.90 14.70 37.84
C THR A 147 -4.14 13.19 37.95
N ASP A 148 -5.08 12.79 38.80
CA ASP A 148 -5.52 11.42 38.89
C ASP A 148 -6.56 11.12 37.81
N LEU A 149 -6.22 10.24 36.85
CA LEU A 149 -7.07 9.85 35.74
C LEU A 149 -8.08 8.73 36.08
N ARG A 150 -8.01 8.10 37.24
CA ARG A 150 -8.93 7.03 37.62
C ARG A 150 -10.39 7.51 37.74
N PRO A 151 -10.69 8.68 38.35
CA PRO A 151 -12.05 9.25 38.32
C PRO A 151 -12.51 9.59 36.89
N PHE A 152 -11.62 10.12 36.04
CA PHE A 152 -11.93 10.42 34.64
C PHE A 152 -12.27 9.13 33.85
N LEU A 153 -11.49 8.06 34.02
CA LEU A 153 -11.78 6.76 33.44
C LEU A 153 -13.15 6.23 33.90
N ARG A 154 -13.43 6.29 35.20
CA ARG A 154 -14.69 5.83 35.75
C ARG A 154 -15.89 6.65 35.27
N ASP A 155 -15.81 7.98 35.36
CA ASP A 155 -16.95 8.86 35.23
C ASP A 155 -17.18 9.35 33.77
N GLU A 156 -16.10 9.54 33.02
CA GLU A 156 -16.15 10.06 31.65
C GLU A 156 -15.97 8.95 30.58
N LEU A 157 -15.09 7.98 30.83
CA LEU A 157 -14.82 6.88 29.88
C LEU A 157 -15.50 5.55 30.28
N HIS A 158 -16.31 5.54 31.34
CA HIS A 158 -17.06 4.37 31.85
C HIS A 158 -16.23 3.15 32.20
N GLY A 159 -14.97 3.35 32.50
CA GLY A 159 -14.02 2.29 32.82
C GLY A 159 -13.45 1.59 31.60
N ILE A 160 -13.67 2.09 30.40
CA ILE A 160 -13.29 1.41 29.17
C ILE A 160 -12.14 2.16 28.50
N LEU A 161 -11.11 1.44 28.04
CA LEU A 161 -10.14 1.91 27.05
C LEU A 161 -10.49 1.30 25.69
N MET A 162 -10.55 2.12 24.66
CA MET A 162 -10.86 1.70 23.31
C MET A 162 -9.72 2.08 22.36
N HIS A 163 -9.43 1.22 21.38
CA HIS A 163 -8.45 1.52 20.31
C HIS A 163 -8.73 2.87 19.64
N GLY A 164 -9.98 3.21 19.39
CA GLY A 164 -10.38 4.48 18.78
C GLY A 164 -10.07 5.74 19.59
N PHE A 165 -9.61 5.64 20.86
CA PHE A 165 -9.14 6.79 21.65
C PHE A 165 -7.75 7.23 21.24
N PHE A 166 -6.98 6.35 20.59
CA PHE A 166 -5.60 6.59 20.20
C PHE A 166 -5.51 7.01 18.74
N GLY A 167 -4.48 7.77 18.40
CA GLY A 167 -4.09 8.06 17.03
C GLY A 167 -3.50 6.81 16.35
N GLU A 168 -3.22 6.87 15.06
CA GLU A 168 -2.75 5.72 14.27
C GLU A 168 -1.56 5.00 14.92
N GLU A 169 -0.51 5.73 15.31
CA GLU A 169 0.64 5.14 16.00
C GLU A 169 0.28 4.57 17.39
N GLY A 170 -0.59 5.26 18.13
CA GLY A 170 -1.03 4.80 19.45
C GLY A 170 -1.85 3.52 19.37
N THR A 171 -2.74 3.42 18.38
CA THR A 171 -3.55 2.21 18.13
C THR A 171 -2.65 1.04 17.76
N THR A 172 -1.77 1.20 16.77
CA THR A 172 -0.86 0.12 16.32
C THR A 172 0.10 -0.33 17.43
N PHE A 173 0.53 0.60 18.29
CA PHE A 173 1.33 0.24 19.45
C PHE A 173 0.51 -0.50 20.52
N ALA A 174 -0.75 -0.12 20.75
CA ALA A 174 -1.65 -0.82 21.66
C ALA A 174 -1.90 -2.26 21.23
N GLU A 175 -2.19 -2.48 19.93
CA GLU A 175 -2.32 -3.83 19.35
C GLU A 175 -1.07 -4.70 19.56
N TYR A 176 0.10 -4.08 19.43
CA TYR A 176 1.38 -4.80 19.65
C TYR A 176 1.65 -5.08 21.12
N TYR A 177 1.39 -4.12 22.03
CA TYR A 177 1.88 -4.15 23.39
C TYR A 177 0.80 -4.43 24.44
N TYR A 178 -0.42 -3.94 24.24
CA TYR A 178 -1.52 -4.18 25.18
C TYR A 178 -2.19 -5.52 24.92
N ASP A 179 -2.54 -5.80 23.67
CA ASP A 179 -3.28 -7.00 23.25
C ASP A 179 -2.36 -8.12 22.76
N GLY A 180 -1.08 -7.83 22.53
CA GLY A 180 -0.13 -8.78 21.98
C GLY A 180 0.28 -9.89 22.94
N ASP A 181 0.90 -10.92 22.36
CA ASP A 181 1.62 -11.94 23.14
C ASP A 181 2.80 -11.34 23.92
N ALA A 182 3.20 -11.97 25.00
CA ALA A 182 4.29 -11.45 25.85
C ALA A 182 5.57 -11.09 25.06
N PRO A 183 6.24 -9.97 25.37
CA PRO A 183 6.00 -9.09 26.50
C PRO A 183 4.85 -8.11 26.27
N SER A 184 3.80 -8.17 27.06
CA SER A 184 2.61 -7.33 26.97
C SER A 184 2.47 -6.38 28.17
N PHE A 185 1.64 -5.35 28.02
CA PHE A 185 1.38 -4.41 29.11
C PHE A 185 0.81 -5.11 30.37
N PRO A 186 -0.18 -6.01 30.29
CA PRO A 186 -0.62 -6.76 31.45
C PRO A 186 0.51 -7.56 32.12
N SER A 187 1.37 -8.22 31.34
CA SER A 187 2.50 -8.95 31.92
C SER A 187 3.55 -8.05 32.57
N ASP A 188 3.76 -6.83 32.04
CA ASP A 188 4.67 -5.87 32.67
C ASP A 188 4.08 -5.26 33.96
N ILE A 189 2.77 -5.11 34.07
CA ILE A 189 2.06 -4.76 35.32
C ILE A 189 2.30 -5.85 36.40
N ASP A 190 2.13 -7.10 36.04
CA ASP A 190 2.39 -8.23 36.96
C ASP A 190 3.86 -8.33 37.37
N ASN A 191 4.77 -8.17 36.42
CA ASN A 191 6.22 -8.14 36.69
C ASN A 191 6.59 -6.98 37.61
N HIS A 192 5.94 -5.83 37.49
CA HIS A 192 6.14 -4.71 38.41
C HIS A 192 5.64 -5.08 39.84
N ALA A 193 4.46 -5.67 39.96
CA ALA A 193 3.92 -6.12 41.26
C ALA A 193 4.84 -7.17 41.92
N LEU A 194 5.34 -8.11 41.12
CA LEU A 194 6.32 -9.11 41.62
C LEU A 194 7.62 -8.45 42.09
N ALA A 195 8.12 -7.44 41.37
CA ALA A 195 9.32 -6.71 41.79
C ALA A 195 9.08 -5.86 43.03
N TYR A 196 7.89 -5.26 43.15
CA TYR A 196 7.51 -4.40 44.28
C TYR A 196 7.36 -5.19 45.59
N PHE A 197 6.61 -6.30 45.57
CA PHE A 197 6.35 -7.11 46.77
C PHE A 197 7.44 -8.16 47.06
N GLY A 198 8.17 -8.60 46.05
CA GLY A 198 9.04 -9.76 46.10
C GLY A 198 8.26 -11.08 46.01
N ALA A 199 8.93 -12.14 45.60
CA ALA A 199 8.27 -13.42 45.30
C ALA A 199 7.47 -14.01 46.45
N GLU A 200 7.95 -13.93 47.69
CA GLU A 200 7.27 -14.49 48.85
C GLU A 200 5.90 -13.86 49.10
N GLN A 201 5.82 -12.55 49.04
CA GLN A 201 4.57 -11.83 49.25
C GLN A 201 3.68 -11.87 48.02
N TYR A 202 4.25 -11.75 46.81
CA TYR A 202 3.49 -11.77 45.54
C TYR A 202 2.67 -13.06 45.39
N PHE A 203 3.21 -14.21 45.76
CA PHE A 203 2.52 -15.52 45.75
C PHE A 203 1.81 -15.87 47.07
N SER A 204 1.57 -14.90 47.93
CA SER A 204 0.85 -15.14 49.17
C SER A 204 -0.65 -15.27 48.96
N GLU A 205 -1.33 -16.04 49.86
CA GLU A 205 -2.80 -16.14 49.85
C GLU A 205 -3.51 -14.79 50.08
N GLU A 206 -2.80 -13.78 50.58
CA GLU A 206 -3.33 -12.44 50.81
C GLU A 206 -3.77 -11.74 49.51
N PHE A 207 -3.05 -11.98 48.43
CA PHE A 207 -3.32 -11.35 47.13
C PHE A 207 -4.23 -12.16 46.22
N ASP A 208 -4.41 -13.44 46.46
CA ASP A 208 -5.27 -14.34 45.68
C ASP A 208 -5.03 -14.23 44.18
N ASP A 209 -3.74 -14.22 43.78
CA ASP A 209 -3.24 -14.03 42.40
C ASP A 209 -3.46 -12.63 41.79
N GLU A 210 -3.93 -11.63 42.59
CA GLU A 210 -4.23 -10.28 42.10
C GLU A 210 -3.31 -9.21 42.69
N ALA A 211 -2.04 -9.55 42.90
CA ALA A 211 -1.06 -8.65 43.55
C ALA A 211 -0.96 -7.28 42.91
N TYR A 212 -1.17 -7.14 41.59
CA TYR A 212 -1.12 -5.86 40.90
C TYR A 212 -2.16 -4.84 41.39
N LEU A 213 -3.30 -5.28 41.92
CA LEU A 213 -4.34 -4.41 42.49
C LEU A 213 -3.94 -3.81 43.83
N PHE A 214 -2.93 -4.36 44.50
CA PHE A 214 -2.44 -3.93 45.82
C PHE A 214 -1.26 -2.96 45.71
N VAL A 215 -0.68 -2.75 44.49
CA VAL A 215 0.41 -1.82 44.30
C VAL A 215 -0.12 -0.40 44.56
N PRO A 216 0.50 0.42 45.43
CA PRO A 216 0.10 1.81 45.64
C PRO A 216 0.15 2.60 44.35
N PHE A 217 -0.94 3.36 44.07
CA PHE A 217 -1.01 4.23 42.90
C PHE A 217 -0.38 5.58 43.23
N ASP A 218 0.89 5.72 42.90
CA ASP A 218 1.69 6.91 43.15
C ASP A 218 2.63 7.21 41.97
N GLU A 219 3.39 8.31 42.07
CA GLU A 219 4.32 8.74 41.02
C GLU A 219 5.49 7.75 40.80
N ASP A 220 5.92 7.02 41.82
CA ASP A 220 6.99 6.03 41.70
C ASP A 220 6.52 4.84 40.85
N TYR A 221 5.27 4.39 41.07
CA TYR A 221 4.64 3.35 40.26
C TYR A 221 4.47 3.81 38.80
N TYR A 222 3.92 5.02 38.61
CA TYR A 222 3.78 5.57 37.26
C TYR A 222 5.14 5.69 36.55
N ALA A 223 6.15 6.24 37.21
CA ALA A 223 7.46 6.44 36.62
C ALA A 223 8.13 5.09 36.21
N ALA A 224 7.99 4.07 37.04
CA ALA A 224 8.51 2.73 36.74
C ALA A 224 7.81 2.12 35.49
N MET A 225 6.50 2.23 35.44
CA MET A 225 5.72 1.72 34.31
C MET A 225 5.95 2.56 33.04
N ALA A 226 6.00 3.87 33.12
CA ALA A 226 6.29 4.76 32.00
C ALA A 226 7.67 4.45 31.38
N ALA A 227 8.68 4.18 32.22
CA ALA A 227 10.00 3.74 31.73
C ALA A 227 9.92 2.40 30.97
N THR A 228 9.13 1.45 31.49
CA THR A 228 8.90 0.15 30.86
C THR A 228 8.18 0.32 29.52
N ILE A 229 7.09 1.10 29.48
CA ILE A 229 6.33 1.38 28.25
C ILE A 229 7.24 2.05 27.21
N THR A 230 8.07 3.03 27.62
CA THR A 230 9.05 3.68 26.72
C THR A 230 10.03 2.66 26.14
N GLN A 231 10.54 1.75 26.94
CA GLN A 231 11.42 0.69 26.42
C GLN A 231 10.71 -0.20 25.38
N ARG A 232 9.43 -0.54 25.60
CA ARG A 232 8.63 -1.33 24.67
C ARG A 232 8.35 -0.53 23.38
N TRP A 233 8.01 0.74 23.53
CA TRP A 233 7.83 1.68 22.41
C TRP A 233 9.08 1.78 21.53
N ASP A 234 10.24 2.01 22.13
CA ASP A 234 11.49 2.12 21.39
C ASP A 234 11.86 0.82 20.67
N ALA A 235 11.61 -0.32 21.31
CA ALA A 235 11.81 -1.63 20.69
C ALA A 235 10.84 -1.85 19.52
N TRP A 236 9.57 -1.51 19.69
CA TRP A 236 8.55 -1.61 18.65
C TRP A 236 8.87 -0.70 17.46
N LYS A 237 9.26 0.56 17.70
CA LYS A 237 9.66 1.49 16.63
C LYS A 237 10.84 0.96 15.82
N ARG A 238 11.88 0.44 16.47
CA ARG A 238 13.02 -0.18 15.77
C ARG A 238 12.60 -1.38 14.94
N ASN A 239 11.84 -2.28 15.52
CA ASN A 239 11.39 -3.49 14.83
C ASN A 239 10.41 -3.18 13.69
N SER A 240 9.59 -2.13 13.83
CA SER A 240 8.66 -1.67 12.79
C SER A 240 9.41 -1.02 11.63
N ALA A 241 10.42 -0.20 11.90
CA ALA A 241 11.30 0.37 10.88
C ALA A 241 12.05 -0.73 10.11
N GLU A 242 12.66 -1.69 10.84
CA GLU A 242 13.35 -2.83 10.21
C GLU A 242 12.40 -3.74 9.41
N ARG A 243 11.15 -3.90 9.84
CA ARG A 243 10.13 -4.64 9.10
C ARG A 243 9.70 -3.91 7.85
N LYS A 244 9.42 -2.61 7.95
CA LYS A 244 9.05 -1.77 6.82
C LYS A 244 10.15 -1.74 5.77
N GLU A 245 11.42 -1.57 6.19
CA GLU A 245 12.58 -1.63 5.29
C GLU A 245 12.69 -2.99 4.59
N LYS A 246 12.44 -4.10 5.30
CA LYS A 246 12.42 -5.46 4.72
C LYS A 246 11.18 -5.79 3.89
N GLU A 247 10.04 -5.17 4.17
CA GLU A 247 8.81 -5.29 3.37
C GLU A 247 8.94 -4.47 2.08
N ASP A 248 9.50 -3.26 2.14
CA ASP A 248 9.79 -2.43 0.98
C ASP A 248 10.84 -3.09 0.03
N GLU A 249 11.73 -3.93 0.57
CA GLU A 249 12.68 -4.71 -0.23
C GLU A 249 12.08 -5.96 -0.90
N ARG A 250 10.88 -6.40 -0.50
CA ARG A 250 10.24 -7.61 -1.04
C ARG A 250 9.30 -7.29 -2.20
N PRO A 251 9.20 -8.21 -3.19
CA PRO A 251 8.17 -8.09 -4.19
C PRO A 251 6.79 -8.09 -3.54
N ASN A 252 5.93 -7.12 -3.92
CA ASN A 252 4.52 -7.14 -3.57
C ASN A 252 3.78 -8.28 -4.30
N ASP A 253 2.53 -8.54 -3.93
CA ASP A 253 1.77 -9.69 -4.42
C ASP A 253 1.64 -9.71 -5.95
N VAL A 254 1.40 -8.57 -6.59
CA VAL A 254 1.32 -8.49 -8.05
C VAL A 254 2.69 -8.73 -8.72
N ALA A 255 3.78 -8.27 -8.12
CA ALA A 255 5.12 -8.57 -8.63
C ALA A 255 5.42 -10.08 -8.52
N VAL A 256 5.07 -10.71 -7.39
CA VAL A 256 5.18 -12.16 -7.20
C VAL A 256 4.35 -12.89 -8.25
N ALA A 257 3.12 -12.48 -8.50
CA ALA A 257 2.24 -13.07 -9.51
C ALA A 257 2.83 -12.99 -10.92
N ILE A 258 3.32 -11.81 -11.33
CA ILE A 258 3.97 -11.62 -12.64
C ILE A 258 5.26 -12.46 -12.73
N MET A 259 6.04 -12.55 -11.65
CA MET A 259 7.22 -13.42 -11.62
C MET A 259 6.85 -14.90 -11.77
N GLN A 260 5.77 -15.37 -11.15
CA GLN A 260 5.26 -16.75 -11.31
C GLN A 260 4.76 -16.98 -12.73
N TYR A 261 4.00 -16.03 -13.27
CA TYR A 261 3.53 -16.05 -14.67
C TYR A 261 4.72 -16.17 -15.64
N LEU A 262 5.76 -15.37 -15.49
CA LEU A 262 6.94 -15.42 -16.37
C LEU A 262 7.72 -16.72 -16.22
N ASN A 263 7.70 -17.32 -15.05
CA ASN A 263 8.48 -18.53 -14.74
C ASN A 263 7.73 -19.83 -15.02
N CYS A 264 6.47 -19.79 -15.45
CA CYS A 264 5.72 -20.98 -15.80
C CYS A 264 6.16 -21.54 -17.18
N GLY A 265 5.90 -22.83 -17.39
CA GLY A 265 6.21 -23.54 -18.64
C GLY A 265 7.61 -24.13 -18.65
N ARG A 266 8.06 -24.59 -19.87
CA ARG A 266 9.32 -25.35 -20.03
C ARG A 266 10.59 -24.53 -19.90
N ALA A 267 10.52 -23.25 -20.21
CA ALA A 267 11.65 -22.34 -20.16
C ALA A 267 11.24 -21.14 -19.29
N GLY A 268 11.53 -21.24 -18.01
CA GLY A 268 11.31 -20.14 -17.08
C GLY A 268 12.30 -18.99 -17.27
N CYS A 269 11.89 -17.78 -16.95
CA CYS A 269 12.75 -16.60 -16.99
C CYS A 269 13.61 -16.52 -15.72
N ALA A 270 14.89 -16.16 -15.87
CA ALA A 270 15.67 -15.71 -14.72
C ALA A 270 15.24 -14.28 -14.37
N LEU A 271 14.81 -14.07 -13.13
CA LEU A 271 14.17 -12.84 -12.67
C LEU A 271 14.97 -12.22 -11.53
N THR A 272 15.10 -10.89 -11.55
CA THR A 272 15.65 -10.11 -10.45
C THR A 272 14.68 -8.98 -10.12
N TYR A 273 14.28 -8.87 -8.86
CA TYR A 273 13.41 -7.81 -8.38
C TYR A 273 14.26 -6.65 -7.82
N PHE A 274 13.83 -5.44 -8.08
CA PHE A 274 14.36 -4.20 -7.50
C PHE A 274 13.22 -3.47 -6.80
N PRO A 275 13.36 -3.16 -5.50
CA PRO A 275 12.44 -2.28 -4.80
C PRO A 275 12.57 -0.84 -5.32
N PRO A 276 11.67 0.08 -4.96
CA PRO A 276 11.82 1.50 -5.25
C PRO A 276 13.17 2.05 -4.76
N MET A 277 13.81 2.87 -5.57
CA MET A 277 15.13 3.45 -5.31
C MET A 277 15.18 4.91 -5.72
N ALA A 278 15.84 5.74 -4.92
CA ALA A 278 16.07 7.15 -5.25
C ALA A 278 17.14 7.34 -6.36
N ASP A 279 17.88 6.27 -6.68
CA ASP A 279 18.93 6.25 -7.71
C ASP A 279 18.82 4.94 -8.51
N ASP A 280 18.77 5.05 -9.84
CA ASP A 280 18.65 3.89 -10.74
C ASP A 280 19.99 3.31 -11.22
N ASP A 281 21.12 3.82 -10.78
CA ASP A 281 22.47 3.30 -11.13
C ASP A 281 22.60 1.78 -10.91
N PRO A 282 22.14 1.19 -9.78
CA PRO A 282 22.19 -0.26 -9.58
C PRO A 282 21.32 -1.05 -10.58
N ILE A 283 20.15 -0.50 -10.93
CA ILE A 283 19.22 -1.08 -11.89
C ILE A 283 19.84 -1.06 -13.29
N MET A 284 20.37 0.09 -13.71
CA MET A 284 21.03 0.26 -15.01
C MET A 284 22.33 -0.55 -15.13
N ALA A 285 23.07 -0.71 -14.04
CA ALA A 285 24.26 -1.59 -14.00
C ALA A 285 23.86 -3.06 -14.25
N ALA A 286 22.79 -3.53 -13.59
CA ALA A 286 22.28 -4.89 -13.77
C ALA A 286 21.74 -5.12 -15.20
N TYR A 287 21.00 -4.16 -15.76
CA TYR A 287 20.51 -4.21 -17.15
C TYR A 287 21.68 -4.24 -18.15
N SER A 288 22.66 -3.34 -18.01
CA SER A 288 23.82 -3.29 -18.88
C SER A 288 24.64 -4.59 -18.83
N TYR A 289 24.76 -5.19 -17.64
CA TYR A 289 25.37 -6.51 -17.49
C TYR A 289 24.55 -7.58 -18.23
N ALA A 290 23.22 -7.61 -18.05
CA ALA A 290 22.34 -8.54 -18.71
C ALA A 290 22.39 -8.41 -20.24
N VAL A 291 22.38 -7.19 -20.79
CA VAL A 291 22.53 -6.92 -22.22
C VAL A 291 23.85 -7.48 -22.77
N ARG A 292 24.99 -7.27 -22.08
CA ARG A 292 26.29 -7.81 -22.51
C ARG A 292 26.31 -9.33 -22.55
N ARG A 293 25.55 -10.00 -21.68
CA ARG A 293 25.50 -11.46 -21.59
C ARG A 293 24.45 -12.07 -22.51
N SER A 294 23.45 -11.31 -22.93
CA SER A 294 22.23 -11.80 -23.57
C SER A 294 22.48 -12.69 -24.80
N VAL A 295 23.36 -12.30 -25.70
CA VAL A 295 23.67 -13.04 -26.92
C VAL A 295 24.35 -14.37 -26.61
N HIS A 296 25.26 -14.38 -25.64
CA HIS A 296 25.98 -15.61 -25.25
C HIS A 296 25.06 -16.57 -24.51
N ASP A 297 24.23 -16.06 -23.61
CA ASP A 297 23.42 -16.87 -22.70
C ASP A 297 22.00 -17.16 -23.25
N GLY A 298 21.64 -16.58 -24.40
CA GLY A 298 20.42 -16.92 -25.17
C GLY A 298 19.15 -16.37 -24.54
N TYR A 299 19.15 -15.11 -24.10
CA TYR A 299 17.96 -14.42 -23.57
C TYR A 299 17.90 -12.95 -24.03
N VAL A 300 16.76 -12.32 -23.83
CA VAL A 300 16.56 -10.87 -23.99
C VAL A 300 16.17 -10.29 -22.65
N PRO A 301 16.91 -9.27 -22.13
CA PRO A 301 16.56 -8.63 -20.85
C PRO A 301 15.49 -7.56 -21.08
N VAL A 302 14.44 -7.58 -20.24
CA VAL A 302 13.34 -6.59 -20.23
C VAL A 302 13.05 -6.21 -18.81
N PHE A 303 12.91 -4.91 -18.56
CA PHE A 303 12.32 -4.40 -17.32
C PHE A 303 10.79 -4.42 -17.39
N ILE A 304 10.18 -4.85 -16.31
CA ILE A 304 8.72 -4.90 -16.17
C ILE A 304 8.35 -4.15 -14.90
N VAL A 305 7.46 -3.17 -15.01
CA VAL A 305 6.86 -2.48 -13.88
C VAL A 305 5.58 -3.23 -13.50
N PRO A 306 5.56 -3.97 -12.38
CA PRO A 306 4.40 -4.74 -11.97
C PRO A 306 3.25 -3.84 -11.55
N SER A 307 2.05 -4.15 -12.03
CA SER A 307 0.79 -3.51 -11.64
C SER A 307 -0.38 -4.45 -11.88
N ASP A 308 -1.49 -4.22 -11.16
CA ASP A 308 -2.71 -5.03 -11.34
C ASP A 308 -3.23 -4.96 -12.77
N THR A 309 -3.22 -3.77 -13.37
CA THR A 309 -3.63 -3.61 -14.77
C THR A 309 -2.75 -4.40 -15.73
N LEU A 310 -1.43 -4.41 -15.53
CA LEU A 310 -0.55 -5.24 -16.36
C LEU A 310 -0.85 -6.73 -16.16
N TRP A 311 -1.06 -7.16 -14.92
CA TRP A 311 -1.45 -8.53 -14.61
C TRP A 311 -2.72 -8.97 -15.37
N GLU A 312 -3.76 -8.12 -15.30
CA GLU A 312 -5.01 -8.36 -16.03
C GLU A 312 -4.78 -8.51 -17.53
N ILE A 313 -4.05 -7.56 -18.13
CA ILE A 313 -3.75 -7.58 -19.57
C ILE A 313 -2.99 -8.87 -19.97
N LEU A 314 -1.96 -9.24 -19.21
CA LEU A 314 -1.16 -10.44 -19.52
C LEU A 314 -2.00 -11.73 -19.46
N THR A 315 -2.85 -11.88 -18.45
CA THR A 315 -3.68 -13.07 -18.24
C THR A 315 -4.84 -13.13 -19.24
N MET A 316 -5.50 -12.01 -19.52
CA MET A 316 -6.55 -11.91 -20.55
C MET A 316 -6.02 -12.28 -21.93
N ASN A 317 -4.93 -11.68 -22.37
CA ASN A 317 -4.37 -11.91 -23.69
C ASN A 317 -3.81 -13.34 -23.86
N ALA A 318 -3.33 -13.96 -22.79
CA ALA A 318 -2.91 -15.35 -22.80
C ALA A 318 -4.06 -16.36 -22.61
N GLU A 319 -5.32 -15.89 -22.50
CA GLU A 319 -6.50 -16.72 -22.19
C GLU A 319 -6.32 -17.54 -20.91
N ALA A 320 -5.59 -16.97 -19.93
CA ALA A 320 -5.15 -17.66 -18.73
C ALA A 320 -5.90 -17.21 -17.48
N GLU A 321 -6.96 -16.42 -17.62
CA GLU A 321 -7.79 -15.99 -16.50
C GLU A 321 -8.38 -17.17 -15.74
N LYS A 322 -8.22 -17.17 -14.42
CA LYS A 322 -8.71 -18.24 -13.56
C LYS A 322 -9.05 -17.70 -12.18
N GLY A 323 -10.30 -17.53 -11.87
CA GLY A 323 -10.75 -16.97 -10.60
C GLY A 323 -10.88 -15.44 -10.60
N ALA A 324 -10.95 -14.84 -9.41
CA ALA A 324 -10.98 -13.40 -9.25
C ALA A 324 -9.56 -12.80 -9.39
N PHE A 325 -9.45 -11.61 -9.97
CA PHE A 325 -8.17 -10.91 -10.15
C PHE A 325 -7.43 -10.65 -8.82
N GLU A 326 -8.17 -10.52 -7.73
CA GLU A 326 -7.64 -10.32 -6.38
C GLU A 326 -6.77 -11.47 -5.85
N ASP A 327 -6.97 -12.69 -6.35
CA ASP A 327 -6.24 -13.88 -5.90
C ASP A 327 -4.96 -14.17 -6.70
N TYR A 328 -4.68 -13.40 -7.76
CA TYR A 328 -3.55 -13.60 -8.69
C TYR A 328 -3.38 -15.05 -9.18
N ASP A 329 -4.47 -15.79 -9.31
CA ASP A 329 -4.45 -17.16 -9.84
C ASP A 329 -4.57 -17.16 -11.37
N PHE A 330 -3.86 -18.07 -12.04
CA PHE A 330 -3.86 -18.18 -13.49
C PHE A 330 -3.68 -19.61 -13.97
N ASP A 331 -4.05 -19.87 -15.23
CA ASP A 331 -3.83 -21.15 -15.87
C ASP A 331 -2.44 -21.20 -16.52
N ALA A 332 -1.49 -21.84 -15.83
CA ALA A 332 -0.11 -21.97 -16.30
C ALA A 332 0.00 -22.79 -17.61
N ASP A 333 -0.90 -23.76 -17.86
CA ASP A 333 -0.93 -24.53 -19.09
C ASP A 333 -1.44 -23.69 -20.26
N ALA A 334 -2.43 -22.82 -20.05
CA ALA A 334 -2.91 -21.87 -21.04
C ALA A 334 -1.80 -20.88 -21.43
N VAL A 335 -1.07 -20.32 -20.46
CA VAL A 335 0.09 -19.43 -20.71
C VAL A 335 1.16 -20.16 -21.54
N ALA A 336 1.50 -21.39 -21.18
CA ALA A 336 2.50 -22.18 -21.93
C ALA A 336 2.07 -22.43 -23.37
N GLN A 337 0.80 -22.80 -23.57
CA GLN A 337 0.24 -23.02 -24.90
C GLN A 337 0.19 -21.74 -25.74
N TYR A 338 -0.17 -20.62 -25.12
CA TYR A 338 -0.16 -19.33 -25.80
C TYR A 338 1.25 -18.97 -26.30
N ARG A 339 2.27 -19.10 -25.44
CA ARG A 339 3.66 -18.84 -25.80
C ARG A 339 4.13 -19.73 -26.97
N GLU A 340 3.86 -21.02 -26.90
CA GLU A 340 4.21 -21.95 -27.98
C GLU A 340 3.51 -21.56 -29.29
N LYS A 341 2.23 -21.19 -29.24
CA LYS A 341 1.45 -20.73 -30.40
C LYS A 341 2.06 -19.42 -30.98
N MET A 342 2.35 -18.42 -30.15
CA MET A 342 2.90 -17.16 -30.62
C MET A 342 4.30 -17.31 -31.23
N LEU A 343 5.15 -18.14 -30.66
CA LEU A 343 6.51 -18.38 -31.14
C LEU A 343 6.53 -19.23 -32.41
N ALA A 344 5.51 -20.07 -32.64
CA ALA A 344 5.43 -20.97 -33.81
C ALA A 344 4.75 -20.32 -35.02
N GLN A 345 3.96 -19.28 -34.85
CA GLN A 345 3.23 -18.63 -35.95
C GLN A 345 4.15 -17.79 -36.84
N PRO A 346 3.89 -17.71 -38.15
CA PRO A 346 4.60 -16.79 -39.02
C PRO A 346 4.39 -15.34 -38.57
N ILE A 347 5.47 -14.58 -38.54
CA ILE A 347 5.41 -13.15 -38.20
C ILE A 347 5.07 -12.35 -39.46
N ALA A 348 4.04 -11.51 -39.39
CA ALA A 348 3.61 -10.62 -40.45
C ALA A 348 4.67 -9.55 -40.79
N GLU A 349 4.47 -8.82 -41.89
CA GLU A 349 5.36 -7.75 -42.29
C GLU A 349 5.02 -6.46 -41.51
N GLY A 350 5.84 -6.09 -40.55
CA GLY A 350 5.63 -4.92 -39.67
C GLY A 350 5.52 -3.61 -40.43
N LYS A 351 6.25 -3.48 -41.56
CA LYS A 351 6.17 -2.30 -42.44
C LYS A 351 4.80 -2.15 -43.06
N GLU A 352 4.16 -3.24 -43.51
CA GLU A 352 2.82 -3.21 -44.10
C GLU A 352 1.80 -2.74 -43.04
N PHE A 353 1.84 -3.30 -41.85
CA PHE A 353 1.02 -2.90 -40.72
C PHE A 353 1.12 -1.38 -40.44
N LEU A 354 2.35 -0.85 -40.32
CA LEU A 354 2.56 0.58 -40.09
C LEU A 354 2.07 1.45 -41.26
N THR A 355 2.19 0.98 -42.49
CA THR A 355 1.73 1.70 -43.68
C THR A 355 0.20 1.78 -43.75
N GLU A 356 -0.48 0.68 -43.41
CA GLU A 356 -1.94 0.62 -43.34
C GLU A 356 -2.46 1.55 -42.23
N ARG A 357 -1.91 1.46 -41.04
CA ARG A 357 -2.30 2.34 -39.92
C ARG A 357 -2.05 3.81 -40.19
N LEU A 358 -0.95 4.17 -40.85
CA LEU A 358 -0.69 5.55 -41.23
C LEU A 358 -1.71 6.06 -42.25
N GLY A 359 -2.16 5.18 -43.19
CA GLY A 359 -3.19 5.51 -44.17
C GLY A 359 -4.59 5.72 -43.57
N GLU A 360 -4.88 5.04 -42.46
CA GLU A 360 -6.15 5.18 -41.73
C GLU A 360 -6.20 6.42 -40.85
N ARG A 361 -5.04 6.94 -40.42
CA ARG A 361 -4.96 8.10 -39.57
C ARG A 361 -5.21 9.40 -40.38
N SER A 362 -6.03 10.27 -39.83
CA SER A 362 -6.14 11.64 -40.32
C SER A 362 -4.89 12.42 -39.95
N VAL A 363 -3.90 12.46 -40.83
CA VAL A 363 -2.65 13.21 -40.60
C VAL A 363 -3.01 14.70 -40.39
N PRO A 364 -2.79 15.27 -39.17
CA PRO A 364 -3.08 16.69 -38.95
C PRO A 364 -2.29 17.57 -39.93
N ASN A 365 -2.95 18.60 -40.48
CA ASN A 365 -2.28 19.58 -41.33
C ASN A 365 -1.10 20.22 -40.59
N GLY A 366 0.11 20.08 -41.12
CA GLY A 366 1.33 20.59 -40.47
C GLY A 366 2.25 19.52 -39.89
N LEU A 367 1.85 18.25 -39.88
CA LEU A 367 2.70 17.17 -39.36
C LEU A 367 4.06 17.05 -40.08
N ASP A 368 4.12 17.46 -41.35
CA ASP A 368 5.35 17.42 -42.17
C ASP A 368 6.27 18.63 -42.01
N SER A 369 5.86 19.70 -41.30
CA SER A 369 6.67 20.90 -41.18
C SER A 369 7.85 20.69 -40.24
N ALA A 370 9.02 20.53 -40.86
CA ALA A 370 10.31 20.56 -40.15
C ALA A 370 10.75 22.01 -39.80
N GLU A 371 9.93 23.02 -40.16
CA GLU A 371 10.36 24.41 -40.20
C GLU A 371 10.14 25.22 -38.91
N ASP A 372 9.31 24.79 -37.99
CA ASP A 372 8.93 25.59 -36.80
C ASP A 372 9.57 25.16 -35.45
N ALA A 373 10.71 24.50 -35.49
CA ALA A 373 11.44 24.23 -34.27
C ALA A 373 12.62 25.19 -34.15
N GLU A 374 12.36 26.45 -33.77
CA GLU A 374 13.38 27.29 -33.15
C GLU A 374 13.81 26.63 -31.79
N ASP A 375 15.02 26.26 -31.79
CA ASP A 375 16.04 26.10 -30.80
C ASP A 375 15.64 26.23 -29.33
N GLU A 376 15.10 25.16 -28.74
CA GLU A 376 15.47 24.68 -27.43
C GLU A 376 15.30 23.18 -27.47
N THR A 377 16.31 22.47 -27.93
CA THR A 377 16.41 21.03 -27.79
C THR A 377 16.63 20.74 -26.32
N GLU A 378 15.57 20.55 -25.54
CA GLU A 378 15.67 19.69 -24.38
C GLU A 378 16.27 18.38 -24.89
N ARG A 379 17.37 18.00 -24.31
CA ARG A 379 18.13 16.79 -24.69
C ARG A 379 17.18 15.63 -24.52
N ALA A 380 16.88 14.92 -25.61
CA ALA A 380 16.09 13.69 -25.49
C ALA A 380 16.72 12.77 -24.44
N PRO A 381 15.95 12.21 -23.54
CA PRO A 381 16.50 11.38 -22.46
C PRO A 381 17.25 10.19 -23.05
N ASP A 382 18.49 10.04 -22.66
CA ASP A 382 19.35 8.88 -23.04
C ASP A 382 19.18 7.74 -22.03
N HIS A 383 18.10 7.77 -21.23
CA HIS A 383 17.76 6.82 -20.19
C HIS A 383 16.28 6.48 -20.21
N PHE A 384 15.90 5.36 -19.64
CA PHE A 384 14.51 4.94 -19.52
C PHE A 384 13.77 5.80 -18.49
N ILE A 385 12.50 6.11 -18.78
CA ILE A 385 11.64 6.95 -17.94
C ILE A 385 10.36 6.24 -17.48
N GLY A 386 9.95 5.14 -18.12
CA GLY A 386 8.70 4.45 -17.84
C GLY A 386 8.60 3.86 -16.43
N TYR A 387 9.73 3.61 -15.79
CA TYR A 387 9.77 3.11 -14.43
C TYR A 387 10.03 4.18 -13.36
N TRP A 388 10.16 5.47 -13.76
CA TRP A 388 10.37 6.55 -12.82
C TRP A 388 9.05 7.09 -12.28
N ASP A 389 8.97 7.33 -10.98
CA ASP A 389 7.87 8.02 -10.34
C ASP A 389 8.28 9.45 -10.00
N TYR A 390 7.70 10.41 -10.70
CA TYR A 390 8.04 11.82 -10.55
C TYR A 390 7.45 12.45 -9.28
N ASP A 391 6.44 11.82 -8.67
CA ASP A 391 5.83 12.31 -7.43
C ASP A 391 6.69 11.95 -6.22
N THR A 392 7.19 10.72 -6.17
CA THR A 392 8.06 10.23 -5.09
C THR A 392 9.53 10.54 -5.32
N GLN A 393 9.94 10.84 -6.55
CA GLN A 393 11.35 10.98 -6.98
C GLN A 393 12.16 9.69 -6.80
N GLU A 394 11.51 8.56 -6.97
CA GLU A 394 12.10 7.22 -6.88
C GLU A 394 11.70 6.38 -8.09
N THR A 395 12.38 5.26 -8.29
CA THR A 395 11.91 4.28 -9.27
C THR A 395 10.66 3.57 -8.75
N LYS A 396 9.79 3.14 -9.65
CA LYS A 396 8.75 2.15 -9.32
C LYS A 396 9.39 0.79 -9.03
N PRO A 397 8.71 -0.12 -8.33
CA PRO A 397 9.16 -1.51 -8.23
C PRO A 397 9.41 -2.09 -9.62
N LEU A 398 10.50 -2.85 -9.81
CA LEU A 398 10.91 -3.38 -11.11
C LEU A 398 11.26 -4.86 -11.05
N ILE A 399 10.94 -5.56 -12.13
CA ILE A 399 11.42 -6.91 -12.40
C ILE A 399 12.31 -6.86 -13.64
N LEU A 400 13.60 -7.21 -13.52
CA LEU A 400 14.45 -7.50 -14.66
C LEU A 400 14.26 -8.95 -15.03
N ALA A 401 13.57 -9.18 -16.15
CA ALA A 401 13.32 -10.52 -16.70
C ALA A 401 14.32 -10.83 -17.82
N LYS A 402 15.03 -11.94 -17.70
CA LYS A 402 15.84 -12.50 -18.77
C LYS A 402 14.99 -13.52 -19.52
N ILE A 403 14.30 -13.05 -20.56
CA ILE A 403 13.35 -13.84 -21.32
C ILE A 403 14.09 -14.80 -22.27
N PRO A 404 13.89 -16.12 -22.19
CA PRO A 404 14.68 -17.13 -22.91
C PRO A 404 14.24 -17.26 -24.37
N VAL A 405 14.43 -16.20 -25.15
CA VAL A 405 14.14 -16.09 -26.57
C VAL A 405 15.37 -15.68 -27.35
N LYS A 406 15.40 -16.03 -28.64
CA LYS A 406 16.54 -15.72 -29.50
C LYS A 406 16.48 -14.34 -30.13
N ASN A 407 15.27 -13.94 -30.48
CA ASN A 407 15.04 -12.69 -31.19
C ASN A 407 14.32 -11.70 -30.27
N PRO A 408 14.70 -10.41 -30.28
CA PRO A 408 14.14 -9.42 -29.37
C PRO A 408 12.62 -9.27 -29.44
N TRP A 409 12.03 -9.39 -30.61
CA TRP A 409 10.57 -9.29 -30.79
C TRP A 409 9.78 -10.46 -30.23
N GLU A 410 10.43 -11.58 -29.93
CA GLU A 410 9.79 -12.76 -29.34
C GLU A 410 9.44 -12.57 -27.86
N VAL A 411 9.93 -11.50 -27.22
CA VAL A 411 9.58 -11.16 -25.82
C VAL A 411 8.08 -10.98 -25.63
N PHE A 412 7.37 -10.50 -26.65
CA PHE A 412 5.92 -10.31 -26.58
C PHE A 412 5.11 -11.63 -26.52
N ALA A 413 5.70 -12.76 -26.88
CA ALA A 413 5.09 -14.07 -26.61
C ALA A 413 5.03 -14.38 -25.10
N TYR A 414 5.95 -13.82 -24.32
CA TYR A 414 5.98 -13.91 -22.85
C TYR A 414 5.22 -12.76 -22.19
N LEU A 415 5.16 -11.61 -22.85
CA LEU A 415 4.57 -10.36 -22.39
C LEU A 415 3.51 -9.89 -23.40
N PRO A 416 2.34 -10.52 -23.47
CA PRO A 416 1.25 -10.14 -24.37
C PRO A 416 0.52 -8.89 -23.84
N PHE A 417 1.20 -7.77 -23.96
CA PHE A 417 0.84 -6.50 -23.34
C PHE A 417 -0.24 -5.72 -24.09
N GLY A 418 -0.29 -5.76 -25.42
CA GLY A 418 -1.14 -4.89 -26.23
C GLY A 418 -2.60 -5.38 -26.42
N GLY A 419 -3.29 -4.83 -27.42
CA GLY A 419 -4.64 -5.23 -27.79
C GLY A 419 -5.76 -4.45 -27.07
N TRP A 420 -5.45 -3.33 -26.48
CA TRP A 420 -6.41 -2.39 -25.84
C TRP A 420 -6.20 -0.97 -26.38
N ASN A 421 -7.25 -0.17 -26.39
CA ASN A 421 -7.27 1.15 -27.03
C ASN A 421 -6.61 1.12 -28.42
N ASP A 422 -5.65 2.00 -28.67
CA ASP A 422 -4.89 2.05 -29.93
C ASP A 422 -3.59 1.22 -29.92
N CYS A 423 -3.28 0.56 -28.78
CA CYS A 423 -2.11 -0.31 -28.65
C CYS A 423 -2.26 -1.55 -29.55
N PRO A 424 -1.27 -1.86 -30.42
CA PRO A 424 -1.32 -3.06 -31.26
C PRO A 424 -1.42 -4.35 -30.46
N ASP A 425 -2.03 -5.38 -31.02
CA ASP A 425 -2.04 -6.70 -30.42
C ASP A 425 -0.64 -7.36 -30.42
N THR A 426 -0.51 -8.47 -29.74
CA THR A 426 0.77 -9.19 -29.59
C THR A 426 1.41 -9.53 -30.94
N ALA A 427 0.62 -9.94 -31.94
CA ALA A 427 1.14 -10.32 -33.24
C ALA A 427 1.70 -9.10 -34.00
N ALA A 428 1.00 -7.98 -33.92
CA ALA A 428 1.44 -6.71 -34.51
C ALA A 428 2.65 -6.13 -33.77
N LEU A 429 2.69 -6.20 -32.42
CA LEU A 429 3.87 -5.83 -31.62
C LEU A 429 5.10 -6.64 -32.04
N MET A 430 4.98 -7.95 -32.22
CA MET A 430 6.05 -8.80 -32.72
C MET A 430 6.50 -8.42 -34.13
N ALA A 431 5.56 -8.16 -35.04
CA ALA A 431 5.83 -7.79 -36.43
C ALA A 431 6.57 -6.46 -36.55
N VAL A 432 6.09 -5.42 -35.86
CA VAL A 432 6.70 -4.10 -35.85
C VAL A 432 8.07 -4.13 -35.20
N SER A 433 8.19 -4.81 -34.05
CA SER A 433 9.48 -4.93 -33.33
C SER A 433 10.52 -5.68 -34.16
N LYS A 434 10.11 -6.73 -34.89
CA LYS A 434 11.01 -7.41 -35.85
C LYS A 434 11.51 -6.46 -36.91
N TYR A 435 10.59 -5.74 -37.57
CA TYR A 435 10.94 -4.78 -38.61
C TYR A 435 11.89 -3.70 -38.09
N TRP A 436 11.61 -3.08 -36.95
CA TRP A 436 12.47 -2.07 -36.36
C TRP A 436 13.81 -2.62 -35.85
N HIS A 437 13.83 -3.86 -35.36
CA HIS A 437 15.09 -4.52 -35.03
C HIS A 437 15.97 -4.73 -36.29
N GLU A 438 15.41 -5.19 -37.36
CA GLU A 438 16.11 -5.40 -38.63
C GLU A 438 16.66 -4.09 -39.22
N GLN A 439 15.88 -2.99 -39.14
CA GLN A 439 16.25 -1.70 -39.71
C GLN A 439 17.13 -0.86 -38.79
N HIS A 440 16.87 -0.85 -37.50
CA HIS A 440 17.42 0.11 -36.53
C HIS A 440 18.07 -0.55 -35.31
N ARG A 441 18.03 -1.86 -35.19
CA ARG A 441 18.51 -2.63 -34.01
C ARG A 441 17.77 -2.29 -32.72
N ALA A 442 16.50 -1.87 -32.83
CA ALA A 442 15.65 -1.60 -31.68
C ALA A 442 15.35 -2.89 -30.89
N VAL A 443 15.44 -2.84 -29.59
CA VAL A 443 15.20 -3.96 -28.67
C VAL A 443 14.20 -3.49 -27.60
N PRO A 444 13.07 -4.17 -27.40
CA PRO A 444 12.17 -3.89 -26.28
C PRO A 444 12.94 -3.96 -24.95
N ALA A 445 12.80 -2.97 -24.10
CA ALA A 445 13.64 -2.82 -22.91
C ALA A 445 12.87 -2.56 -21.61
N VAL A 446 11.79 -1.75 -21.65
CA VAL A 446 10.93 -1.47 -20.50
C VAL A 446 9.47 -1.66 -20.91
N LEU A 447 8.68 -2.26 -20.02
CA LEU A 447 7.27 -2.49 -20.21
C LEU A 447 6.51 -2.20 -18.92
N THR A 448 5.47 -1.35 -19.03
CA THR A 448 4.45 -1.13 -18.01
C THR A 448 3.10 -1.62 -18.54
N TYR A 449 1.99 -1.28 -17.90
CA TYR A 449 0.66 -1.59 -18.43
C TYR A 449 0.29 -0.72 -19.66
N ASP A 450 0.87 0.47 -19.80
CA ASP A 450 0.56 1.46 -20.82
C ASP A 450 1.78 1.99 -21.59
N THR A 451 2.99 1.61 -21.17
CA THR A 451 4.24 2.14 -21.73
C THR A 451 5.13 1.02 -22.26
N LEU A 452 5.77 1.28 -23.38
CA LEU A 452 6.80 0.43 -23.98
C LEU A 452 7.99 1.27 -24.40
N GLU A 453 9.19 0.90 -23.89
CA GLU A 453 10.43 1.54 -24.32
C GLU A 453 11.34 0.57 -25.04
N TYR A 454 12.03 1.08 -26.06
CA TYR A 454 13.06 0.34 -26.80
C TYR A 454 14.44 0.92 -26.52
N SER A 455 15.42 0.06 -26.39
CA SER A 455 16.83 0.41 -26.30
C SER A 455 17.48 0.32 -27.69
N MET A 456 18.33 1.28 -27.97
CA MET A 456 19.06 1.42 -29.24
C MET A 456 20.56 1.37 -28.98
N SER A 457 21.31 0.69 -29.86
CA SER A 457 22.78 0.70 -29.80
C SER A 457 23.38 2.04 -30.28
N ALA A 458 22.68 2.76 -31.15
CA ALA A 458 23.04 4.07 -31.65
C ALA A 458 21.79 4.85 -32.06
N PRO A 459 21.82 6.20 -32.01
CA PRO A 459 20.77 7.02 -32.55
C PRO A 459 20.51 6.78 -34.04
N VAL A 460 19.33 7.14 -34.53
CA VAL A 460 18.91 6.91 -35.90
C VAL A 460 19.63 7.87 -36.88
N ALA A 461 19.99 7.38 -38.06
CA ALA A 461 20.58 8.20 -39.09
C ALA A 461 19.62 9.29 -39.57
N GLN A 462 20.13 10.46 -39.87
CA GLN A 462 19.35 11.68 -40.24
C GLN A 462 18.36 11.42 -41.39
N GLU A 463 18.80 10.69 -42.41
CA GLU A 463 17.99 10.35 -43.58
C GLU A 463 16.81 9.45 -43.30
N SER A 464 16.87 8.65 -42.23
CA SER A 464 15.81 7.71 -41.80
C SER A 464 14.85 8.32 -40.79
N ALA A 465 15.27 9.37 -40.07
CA ALA A 465 14.58 9.88 -38.90
C ALA A 465 13.12 10.32 -39.17
N LEU A 466 12.85 11.01 -40.27
CA LEU A 466 11.49 11.47 -40.57
C LEU A 466 10.56 10.28 -40.97
N THR A 467 11.09 9.30 -41.69
CA THR A 467 10.32 8.10 -42.04
C THR A 467 9.97 7.32 -40.78
N LEU A 468 10.95 7.12 -39.91
CA LEU A 468 10.72 6.46 -38.66
C LEU A 468 9.76 7.19 -37.72
N ALA A 469 9.84 8.53 -37.64
CA ALA A 469 8.90 9.33 -36.85
C ALA A 469 7.45 9.15 -37.34
N LYS A 470 7.22 9.00 -38.66
CA LYS A 470 5.90 8.67 -39.21
C LYS A 470 5.46 7.27 -38.90
N GLU A 471 6.39 6.31 -38.90
CA GLU A 471 6.13 4.93 -38.49
C GLU A 471 5.78 4.85 -36.99
N GLN A 472 6.51 5.60 -36.14
CA GLN A 472 6.22 5.66 -34.71
C GLN A 472 4.87 6.31 -34.43
N TYR A 473 4.48 7.38 -35.15
CA TYR A 473 3.15 7.95 -35.08
C TYR A 473 2.06 6.95 -35.54
N ALA A 474 2.32 6.19 -36.58
CA ALA A 474 1.40 5.13 -37.01
C ALA A 474 1.24 4.04 -35.94
N PHE A 475 2.31 3.70 -35.23
CA PHE A 475 2.34 2.71 -34.18
C PHE A 475 1.62 3.17 -32.91
N CYS A 476 1.88 4.39 -32.44
CA CYS A 476 1.33 5.00 -31.26
C CYS A 476 1.05 6.49 -31.54
N ALA A 477 -0.23 6.86 -31.72
CA ALA A 477 -0.61 8.24 -32.04
C ALA A 477 -0.38 9.18 -30.86
N ASP A 478 -0.57 8.70 -29.65
CA ASP A 478 -0.53 9.49 -28.42
C ASP A 478 0.82 10.19 -28.22
N ILE A 479 1.92 9.60 -28.70
CA ILE A 479 3.24 10.25 -28.65
C ILE A 479 3.29 11.60 -29.35
N ILE A 480 2.40 11.83 -30.32
CA ILE A 480 2.27 13.12 -31.04
C ILE A 480 1.03 13.88 -30.53
N GLU A 481 -0.11 13.22 -30.42
CA GLU A 481 -1.39 13.88 -30.11
C GLU A 481 -1.44 14.42 -28.67
N GLN A 482 -0.73 13.78 -27.76
CA GLN A 482 -0.68 14.13 -26.34
C GLN A 482 0.75 14.45 -25.83
N GLY A 483 1.77 14.22 -26.66
CA GLY A 483 3.18 14.36 -26.29
C GLY A 483 3.93 15.39 -27.13
N ILE A 484 4.80 14.91 -28.04
CA ILE A 484 5.67 15.73 -28.87
C ILE A 484 4.83 16.44 -29.93
N PRO A 485 4.91 17.78 -30.09
CA PRO A 485 3.95 18.55 -30.88
C PRO A 485 3.87 18.21 -32.37
N THR A 486 4.94 17.65 -32.96
CA THR A 486 4.98 17.33 -34.37
C THR A 486 5.89 16.17 -34.72
N VAL A 487 5.60 15.47 -35.83
CA VAL A 487 6.47 14.39 -36.35
C VAL A 487 7.87 14.92 -36.69
N GLY A 488 7.97 16.18 -37.14
CA GLY A 488 9.26 16.82 -37.42
C GLY A 488 10.11 16.98 -36.12
N LYS A 489 9.49 17.34 -34.99
CA LYS A 489 10.18 17.41 -33.71
C LYS A 489 10.59 16.02 -33.22
N LEU A 490 9.71 15.04 -33.33
CA LEU A 490 10.05 13.64 -33.03
C LEU A 490 11.23 13.15 -33.86
N ALA A 491 11.26 13.45 -35.17
CA ALA A 491 12.39 13.11 -36.03
C ALA A 491 13.71 13.77 -35.60
N LYS A 492 13.67 14.97 -34.99
CA LYS A 492 14.88 15.62 -34.43
C LYS A 492 15.33 14.88 -33.16
N GLU A 493 14.41 14.49 -32.31
CA GLU A 493 14.73 13.75 -31.07
C GLU A 493 15.34 12.38 -31.38
N LEU A 494 14.78 11.62 -32.32
CA LEU A 494 15.27 10.31 -32.72
C LEU A 494 16.73 10.29 -33.20
N LYS A 495 17.23 11.42 -33.70
CA LYS A 495 18.63 11.55 -34.13
C LYS A 495 19.60 11.64 -32.95
N ASN A 496 19.11 11.92 -31.74
CA ASN A 496 19.90 12.17 -30.57
C ASN A 496 19.65 11.15 -29.46
N SER A 497 18.53 10.40 -29.52
CA SER A 497 18.12 9.46 -28.49
C SER A 497 18.50 8.02 -28.82
N ARG A 498 18.88 7.28 -27.78
CA ARG A 498 19.07 5.82 -27.80
C ARG A 498 17.92 5.09 -27.14
N VAL A 499 16.86 5.80 -26.75
CA VAL A 499 15.65 5.26 -26.17
C VAL A 499 14.47 5.74 -26.98
N TRP A 500 13.60 4.83 -27.37
CA TRP A 500 12.30 5.19 -27.93
C TRP A 500 11.23 4.92 -26.89
N TYR A 501 10.30 5.85 -26.73
CA TYR A 501 9.24 5.80 -25.73
C TYR A 501 7.88 5.83 -26.41
N PHE A 502 7.02 4.90 -26.04
CA PHE A 502 5.63 4.80 -26.49
C PHE A 502 4.72 4.71 -25.28
N TRP A 503 3.63 5.41 -25.34
CA TRP A 503 2.65 5.44 -24.29
C TRP A 503 1.24 5.56 -24.89
N TRP A 504 0.30 4.79 -24.37
CA TRP A 504 -1.09 4.75 -24.81
C TRP A 504 -2.01 5.13 -23.66
N ASP A 505 -2.96 6.09 -23.90
CA ASP A 505 -3.94 6.57 -22.91
C ASP A 505 -5.26 5.78 -23.01
#